data_d07dee3538a5baafba6164b7919a260d
#
_entry.id   d07dee3538a5baafba6164b7919a260d
#
_cell.length_a   1.000
_cell.length_b   1.000
_cell.length_c   1.000
_cell.angle_alpha   90.00
_cell.angle_beta   90.00
_cell.angle_gamma   90.00
#
_symmetry.space_group_name_H-M   'P 1'
#
loop_
_entity.id
_entity.type
_entity.pdbx_description
1 polymer ?
#
loop_
_entity_poly.entity_id
_entity_poly.type
_entity_poly.pdbx_seq_one_letter_code
_entity_poly.pdbx_strand_id
1 'polypeptide(L)'
;MKTIYRICKSVGLALIALWMVSCQDLLTEDPKGQLAVTNFFNSKGDLDLALNGMYSKVASDMYANIWAGFESVMGDDISTHPAANKQGLREVDTYNVSDNNTWVTELWGARWRLVKAANFIIDNAGRTPEVSQEEKDAAIGQAYYWRAYSYFYFVMAWGEVPMVVKDEINCNMPLATVSEIYELIVSDLKKAETMVPANYTKEQIGRAHV
;
A
#
# COMPACT_ATOMS: atom_id res chain seq x y z
N MET A 1 -38.93 36.07 -45.76
CA MET A 1 -39.28 35.20 -44.67
C MET A 1 -38.32 33.94 -44.54
N LYS A 2 -38.04 33.18 -45.60
CA LYS A 2 -37.18 31.96 -45.53
C LYS A 2 -35.72 32.25 -45.13
N THR A 3 -35.16 33.42 -45.49
CA THR A 3 -33.77 33.78 -45.18
C THR A 3 -33.60 34.14 -43.71
N ILE A 4 -34.55 34.88 -43.12
CA ILE A 4 -34.53 35.25 -41.69
C ILE A 4 -34.67 33.99 -40.83
N TYR A 5 -35.50 33.04 -41.18
CA TYR A 5 -35.66 31.77 -40.47
C TYR A 5 -34.37 30.92 -40.47
N ARG A 6 -33.64 30.91 -41.62
CA ARG A 6 -32.34 30.22 -41.70
C ARG A 6 -31.29 30.85 -40.81
N ILE A 7 -31.23 32.21 -40.77
CA ILE A 7 -30.29 32.91 -39.91
C ILE A 7 -30.58 32.69 -38.43
N CYS A 8 -31.86 32.78 -38.01
CA CYS A 8 -32.25 32.46 -36.61
C CYS A 8 -31.91 31.04 -36.22
N LYS A 9 -32.07 30.08 -37.13
CA LYS A 9 -31.75 28.66 -36.87
C LYS A 9 -30.23 28.44 -36.74
N SER A 10 -29.42 29.10 -37.55
CA SER A 10 -27.97 29.01 -37.49
C SER A 10 -27.41 29.68 -36.23
N VAL A 11 -27.96 30.82 -35.81
CA VAL A 11 -27.58 31.51 -34.57
C VAL A 11 -27.99 30.71 -33.34
N GLY A 12 -29.18 30.11 -33.36
CA GLY A 12 -29.63 29.22 -32.29
C GLY A 12 -28.73 27.98 -32.11
N LEU A 13 -28.31 27.33 -33.21
CA LEU A 13 -27.38 26.20 -33.17
C LEU A 13 -25.98 26.61 -32.65
N ALA A 14 -25.49 27.80 -33.06
CA ALA A 14 -24.21 28.33 -32.59
C ALA A 14 -24.21 28.66 -31.10
N LEU A 15 -25.31 29.20 -30.57
CA LEU A 15 -25.49 29.46 -29.13
C LEU A 15 -25.55 28.17 -28.31
N ILE A 16 -26.21 27.12 -28.81
CA ILE A 16 -26.26 25.82 -28.15
C ILE A 16 -24.87 25.14 -28.14
N ALA A 17 -24.10 25.27 -29.23
CA ALA A 17 -22.73 24.74 -29.30
C ALA A 17 -21.77 25.45 -28.33
N LEU A 18 -21.92 26.76 -28.08
CA LEU A 18 -21.15 27.52 -27.10
C LEU A 18 -21.45 27.12 -25.64
N TRP A 19 -22.65 26.63 -25.37
CA TRP A 19 -23.02 26.16 -24.01
C TRP A 19 -22.43 24.80 -23.67
N MET A 20 -22.00 24.00 -24.64
CA MET A 20 -21.42 22.67 -24.40
C MET A 20 -19.92 22.71 -24.08
N VAL A 21 -19.24 23.84 -24.17
CA VAL A 21 -17.78 23.97 -23.94
C VAL A 21 -17.44 24.41 -22.51
N SER A 22 -18.44 24.73 -21.67
CA SER A 22 -18.23 25.45 -20.39
C SER A 22 -18.07 24.57 -19.14
N CYS A 23 -17.92 23.26 -19.23
CA CYS A 23 -17.98 22.39 -18.03
C CYS A 23 -16.75 21.52 -17.80
N GLN A 24 -15.58 21.79 -18.38
CA GLN A 24 -14.39 20.98 -18.09
C GLN A 24 -13.76 21.29 -16.72
N ASP A 25 -13.79 22.53 -16.26
CA ASP A 25 -13.22 22.91 -14.95
C ASP A 25 -14.09 22.49 -13.74
N LEU A 26 -15.38 22.21 -13.98
CA LEU A 26 -16.29 21.77 -12.88
C LEU A 26 -16.15 20.29 -12.56
N LEU A 27 -15.47 19.50 -13.40
CA LEU A 27 -15.25 18.05 -13.23
C LEU A 27 -13.84 17.73 -12.73
N THR A 28 -12.97 18.71 -12.60
CA THR A 28 -11.70 18.54 -11.89
C THR A 28 -11.94 18.73 -10.41
N GLU A 29 -12.17 17.64 -9.71
CA GLU A 29 -12.19 17.64 -8.25
C GLU A 29 -10.80 18.05 -7.75
N ASP A 30 -10.71 19.25 -7.17
CA ASP A 30 -9.59 19.64 -6.32
C ASP A 30 -9.96 19.19 -4.88
N PRO A 31 -9.48 18.05 -4.40
CA PRO A 31 -9.88 17.50 -3.10
C PRO A 31 -9.30 18.36 -1.98
N LYS A 32 -9.96 19.45 -1.63
CA LYS A 32 -9.59 20.29 -0.50
C LYS A 32 -9.70 19.47 0.78
N GLY A 33 -8.55 19.12 1.33
CA GLY A 33 -8.45 18.37 2.60
C GLY A 33 -8.23 16.86 2.48
N GLN A 34 -8.11 16.29 1.29
CA GLN A 34 -7.55 14.96 1.09
C GLN A 34 -6.11 15.07 0.62
N LEU A 35 -5.22 14.27 1.19
CA LEU A 35 -3.84 14.14 0.72
C LEU A 35 -3.86 13.42 -0.65
N ALA A 36 -4.01 14.20 -1.73
CA ALA A 36 -3.88 13.66 -3.06
C ALA A 36 -2.41 13.27 -3.29
N VAL A 37 -2.17 12.15 -3.94
CA VAL A 37 -0.81 11.66 -4.26
C VAL A 37 0.02 12.73 -5.00
N THR A 38 -0.64 13.58 -5.80
CA THR A 38 -0.01 14.69 -6.53
C THR A 38 0.53 15.79 -5.62
N ASN A 39 -0.06 15.98 -4.43
CA ASN A 39 0.27 17.03 -3.47
C ASN A 39 0.98 16.49 -2.22
N PHE A 40 1.36 15.22 -2.23
CA PHE A 40 2.17 14.58 -1.20
C PHE A 40 3.64 14.49 -1.65
N PHE A 41 4.58 14.33 -0.77
CA PHE A 41 6.03 14.37 -1.03
C PHE A 41 6.56 15.74 -1.50
N ASN A 42 6.00 16.82 -0.98
CA ASN A 42 6.46 18.18 -1.25
C ASN A 42 7.47 18.69 -0.19
N SER A 43 7.66 17.97 0.89
CA SER A 43 8.55 18.36 2.00
C SER A 43 9.18 17.13 2.65
N LYS A 44 10.25 17.36 3.43
CA LYS A 44 10.80 16.31 4.31
C LYS A 44 9.76 15.77 5.29
N GLY A 45 8.88 16.62 5.79
CA GLY A 45 7.79 16.21 6.69
C GLY A 45 6.84 15.20 6.05
N ASP A 46 6.57 15.31 4.76
CA ASP A 46 5.74 14.36 4.03
C ASP A 46 6.44 13.00 3.89
N LEU A 47 7.76 13.00 3.62
CA LEU A 47 8.55 11.79 3.58
C LEU A 47 8.57 11.08 4.94
N ASP A 48 8.80 11.82 6.01
CA ASP A 48 8.77 11.31 7.38
C ASP A 48 7.37 10.78 7.74
N LEU A 49 6.31 11.45 7.31
CA LEU A 49 4.92 11.03 7.51
C LEU A 49 4.60 9.73 6.75
N ALA A 50 5.08 9.59 5.51
CA ALA A 50 4.92 8.35 4.73
C ALA A 50 5.61 7.16 5.42
N LEU A 51 6.84 7.35 5.90
CA LEU A 51 7.58 6.35 6.66
C LEU A 51 6.85 5.97 7.95
N ASN A 52 6.44 6.97 8.74
CA ASN A 52 5.69 6.73 9.98
C ASN A 52 4.36 6.00 9.69
N GLY A 53 3.69 6.34 8.59
CA GLY A 53 2.48 5.65 8.12
C GLY A 53 2.74 4.18 7.79
N MET A 54 3.84 3.86 7.11
CA MET A 54 4.26 2.49 6.83
C MET A 54 4.59 1.73 8.12
N TYR A 55 5.40 2.31 9.02
CA TYR A 55 5.74 1.70 10.31
C TYR A 55 4.52 1.54 11.23
N SER A 56 3.54 2.43 11.16
CA SER A 56 2.27 2.25 11.85
C SER A 56 1.53 1.00 11.38
N LYS A 57 1.61 0.64 10.07
CA LYS A 57 1.06 -0.62 9.58
C LYS A 57 1.85 -1.81 10.12
N VAL A 58 3.18 -1.72 10.10
CA VAL A 58 4.04 -2.75 10.70
C VAL A 58 3.68 -2.98 12.17
N ALA A 59 3.60 -1.91 12.96
CA ALA A 59 3.28 -2.00 14.38
C ALA A 59 1.87 -2.57 14.62
N SER A 60 0.86 -2.10 13.90
CA SER A 60 -0.50 -2.59 14.06
C SER A 60 -0.66 -4.06 13.66
N ASP A 61 0.04 -4.47 12.60
CA ASP A 61 -0.09 -5.80 12.03
C ASP A 61 0.78 -6.84 12.77
N MET A 62 1.95 -6.45 13.31
CA MET A 62 2.86 -7.33 14.05
C MET A 62 2.52 -7.44 15.54
N TYR A 63 2.04 -6.35 16.17
CA TYR A 63 1.81 -6.30 17.61
C TYR A 63 0.34 -6.37 18.01
N ALA A 64 -0.59 -6.15 17.08
CA ALA A 64 -2.01 -6.33 17.33
C ALA A 64 -2.39 -7.80 17.09
N ASN A 65 -2.41 -8.57 18.15
CA ASN A 65 -3.07 -9.88 18.34
C ASN A 65 -3.13 -10.88 17.16
N ILE A 66 -3.30 -10.41 15.92
CA ILE A 66 -3.56 -11.24 14.75
C ILE A 66 -2.29 -12.00 14.35
N TRP A 67 -1.16 -11.28 14.25
CA TRP A 67 0.09 -11.88 13.82
C TRP A 67 0.71 -12.82 14.88
N ALA A 68 0.92 -12.28 16.08
CA ALA A 68 1.50 -13.07 17.17
C ALA A 68 0.62 -14.28 17.53
N GLY A 69 -0.73 -14.10 17.44
CA GLY A 69 -1.67 -15.19 17.64
C GLY A 69 -1.60 -16.24 16.54
N PHE A 70 -1.51 -15.84 15.28
CA PHE A 70 -1.48 -16.75 14.13
C PHE A 70 -0.21 -17.59 14.10
N GLU A 71 0.97 -16.98 14.25
CA GLU A 71 2.24 -17.72 14.28
C GLU A 71 2.36 -18.62 15.51
N SER A 72 1.91 -18.14 16.67
CA SER A 72 2.03 -18.89 17.92
C SER A 72 1.19 -20.16 17.94
N VAL A 73 0.02 -20.16 17.30
CA VAL A 73 -0.88 -21.34 17.31
C VAL A 73 -0.65 -22.30 16.14
N MET A 74 0.25 -21.98 15.22
CA MET A 74 0.65 -22.90 14.15
C MET A 74 1.69 -23.94 14.63
N GLY A 75 2.29 -23.75 15.79
CA GLY A 75 3.16 -24.72 16.46
C GLY A 75 2.36 -25.70 17.32
N ASP A 76 3.04 -26.67 17.88
CA ASP A 76 2.47 -27.68 18.77
C ASP A 76 2.68 -27.40 20.27
N ASP A 77 3.36 -26.32 20.59
CA ASP A 77 3.70 -25.90 21.96
C ASP A 77 2.68 -24.92 22.58
N ILE A 78 1.80 -24.31 21.76
CA ILE A 78 0.74 -23.42 22.21
C ILE A 78 -0.59 -23.85 21.60
N SER A 79 -1.61 -24.01 22.43
CA SER A 79 -2.98 -24.32 22.00
C SER A 79 -3.94 -23.22 22.35
N THR A 80 -4.96 -23.05 21.53
CA THR A 80 -6.00 -22.04 21.74
C THR A 80 -6.97 -22.46 22.85
N HIS A 81 -7.40 -21.47 23.66
CA HIS A 81 -8.45 -21.69 24.65
C HIS A 81 -9.79 -22.00 23.97
N PRO A 82 -10.61 -22.94 24.50
CA PRO A 82 -11.88 -23.36 23.87
C PRO A 82 -13.01 -22.33 23.93
N ALA A 83 -12.73 -21.06 24.28
CA ALA A 83 -13.73 -20.01 24.30
C ALA A 83 -14.27 -19.67 22.89
N ALA A 84 -15.58 -19.39 22.80
CA ALA A 84 -16.25 -19.15 21.52
C ALA A 84 -15.68 -17.98 20.71
N ASN A 85 -15.20 -16.93 21.39
CA ASN A 85 -14.60 -15.75 20.75
C ASN A 85 -13.22 -15.99 20.10
N LYS A 86 -12.69 -17.19 20.18
CA LYS A 86 -11.39 -17.59 19.59
C LYS A 86 -11.55 -18.67 18.50
N GLN A 87 -12.74 -18.80 17.92
CA GLN A 87 -13.01 -19.82 16.92
C GLN A 87 -12.01 -19.77 15.75
N GLY A 88 -11.75 -18.59 15.18
CA GLY A 88 -10.84 -18.46 14.03
C GLY A 88 -9.40 -18.91 14.34
N LEU A 89 -8.90 -18.62 15.56
CA LEU A 89 -7.60 -19.16 15.99
C LEU A 89 -7.60 -20.67 16.20
N ARG A 90 -8.70 -21.24 16.73
CA ARG A 90 -8.82 -22.70 16.87
C ARG A 90 -8.83 -23.43 15.53
N GLU A 91 -9.45 -22.84 14.53
CA GLU A 91 -9.43 -23.38 13.17
C GLU A 91 -8.00 -23.48 12.65
N VAL A 92 -7.17 -22.46 12.94
CA VAL A 92 -5.74 -22.44 12.59
C VAL A 92 -4.97 -23.47 13.42
N ASP A 93 -5.15 -23.49 14.73
CA ASP A 93 -4.53 -24.40 15.69
C ASP A 93 -4.80 -25.89 15.36
N THR A 94 -5.99 -26.18 14.87
CA THR A 94 -6.40 -27.54 14.49
C THR A 94 -6.22 -27.86 13.00
N TYR A 95 -5.58 -26.96 12.23
CA TYR A 95 -5.40 -27.08 10.78
C TYR A 95 -6.71 -27.35 10.00
N ASN A 96 -7.82 -26.82 10.50
CA ASN A 96 -9.15 -26.95 9.91
C ASN A 96 -9.76 -25.56 9.63
N VAL A 97 -9.06 -24.80 8.80
CA VAL A 97 -9.39 -23.40 8.49
C VAL A 97 -10.58 -23.34 7.54
N SER A 98 -11.62 -22.61 7.91
CA SER A 98 -12.79 -22.34 7.06
C SER A 98 -12.55 -21.17 6.11
N ASP A 99 -13.24 -21.16 4.95
CA ASP A 99 -13.13 -20.12 3.92
C ASP A 99 -13.49 -18.71 4.40
N ASN A 100 -14.24 -18.60 5.48
CA ASN A 100 -14.66 -17.34 6.09
C ASN A 100 -13.88 -17.01 7.39
N ASN A 101 -12.71 -17.61 7.59
CA ASN A 101 -11.88 -17.37 8.75
C ASN A 101 -11.41 -15.91 8.79
N THR A 102 -11.88 -15.17 9.79
CA THR A 102 -11.60 -13.74 9.91
C THR A 102 -10.12 -13.43 10.18
N TRP A 103 -9.40 -14.32 10.86
CA TRP A 103 -7.96 -14.15 11.14
C TRP A 103 -7.12 -14.25 9.88
N VAL A 104 -7.43 -15.21 9.01
CA VAL A 104 -6.75 -15.37 7.72
C VAL A 104 -7.05 -14.16 6.81
N THR A 105 -8.32 -13.72 6.76
CA THR A 105 -8.73 -12.55 5.99
C THR A 105 -8.05 -11.26 6.46
N GLU A 106 -7.97 -11.04 7.77
CA GLU A 106 -7.29 -9.88 8.34
C GLU A 106 -5.78 -9.91 8.07
N LEU A 107 -5.15 -11.07 8.21
CA LEU A 107 -3.73 -11.24 7.91
C LEU A 107 -3.42 -10.93 6.44
N TRP A 108 -4.22 -11.44 5.52
CA TRP A 108 -4.15 -11.12 4.09
C TRP A 108 -4.25 -9.62 3.84
N GLY A 109 -5.30 -8.98 4.39
CA GLY A 109 -5.51 -7.55 4.25
C GLY A 109 -4.38 -6.70 4.85
N ALA A 110 -3.86 -7.11 6.00
CA ALA A 110 -2.74 -6.45 6.67
C ALA A 110 -1.48 -6.41 5.79
N ARG A 111 -1.13 -7.54 5.18
CA ARG A 111 0.03 -7.64 4.29
C ARG A 111 -0.11 -6.76 3.04
N TRP A 112 -1.30 -6.73 2.44
CA TRP A 112 -1.55 -5.85 1.29
C TRP A 112 -1.50 -4.37 1.65
N ARG A 113 -1.98 -3.97 2.84
CA ARG A 113 -1.84 -2.59 3.33
C ARG A 113 -0.36 -2.19 3.45
N LEU A 114 0.49 -3.11 3.89
CA LEU A 114 1.93 -2.86 4.01
C LEU A 114 2.62 -2.79 2.65
N VAL A 115 2.31 -3.71 1.72
CA VAL A 115 2.80 -3.66 0.32
C VAL A 115 2.41 -2.34 -0.35
N LYS A 116 1.15 -1.89 -0.17
CA LYS A 116 0.69 -0.62 -0.72
C LYS A 116 1.46 0.56 -0.13
N ALA A 117 1.67 0.61 1.19
CA ALA A 117 2.45 1.66 1.83
C ALA A 117 3.91 1.68 1.36
N ALA A 118 4.51 0.50 1.17
CA ALA A 118 5.86 0.38 0.63
C ALA A 118 5.96 0.87 -0.82
N ASN A 119 5.05 0.42 -1.70
CA ASN A 119 5.00 0.87 -3.09
C ASN A 119 4.81 2.39 -3.19
N PHE A 120 3.95 2.98 -2.35
CA PHE A 120 3.73 4.42 -2.30
C PHE A 120 5.04 5.19 -2.02
N ILE A 121 5.88 4.71 -1.11
CA ILE A 121 7.18 5.32 -0.82
C ILE A 121 8.16 5.08 -1.97
N ILE A 122 8.26 3.84 -2.47
CA ILE A 122 9.19 3.47 -3.56
C ILE A 122 8.95 4.32 -4.80
N ASP A 123 7.69 4.50 -5.18
CA ASP A 123 7.33 5.21 -6.41
C ASP A 123 7.44 6.73 -6.27
N ASN A 124 7.37 7.27 -5.06
CA ASN A 124 7.18 8.71 -4.88
C ASN A 124 8.27 9.44 -4.08
N ALA A 125 9.00 8.76 -3.18
CA ALA A 125 9.96 9.43 -2.30
C ALA A 125 11.08 10.17 -3.06
N GLY A 126 11.47 9.66 -4.23
CA GLY A 126 12.50 10.27 -5.08
C GLY A 126 12.21 11.71 -5.52
N ARG A 127 10.95 12.11 -5.61
CA ARG A 127 10.51 13.45 -6.05
C ARG A 127 10.46 14.50 -4.93
N THR A 128 10.66 14.11 -3.66
CA THR A 128 10.60 15.04 -2.51
C THR A 128 11.67 16.13 -2.67
N PRO A 129 11.31 17.42 -2.78
CA PRO A 129 12.28 18.50 -2.88
C PRO A 129 13.01 18.70 -1.55
N GLU A 130 14.18 19.34 -1.58
CA GLU A 130 14.95 19.77 -0.38
C GLU A 130 15.33 18.65 0.59
N VAL A 131 15.26 17.38 0.16
CA VAL A 131 15.70 16.20 0.89
C VAL A 131 16.92 15.63 0.19
N SER A 132 17.95 15.28 0.94
CA SER A 132 19.17 14.70 0.39
C SER A 132 18.88 13.34 -0.30
N GLN A 133 19.72 12.97 -1.28
CA GLN A 133 19.56 11.69 -1.93
C GLN A 133 19.73 10.52 -0.96
N GLU A 134 20.64 10.67 0.01
CA GLU A 134 20.86 9.67 1.05
C GLU A 134 19.61 9.42 1.91
N GLU A 135 18.90 10.49 2.30
CA GLU A 135 17.65 10.37 3.07
C GLU A 135 16.51 9.72 2.24
N LYS A 136 16.44 10.06 0.94
CA LYS A 136 15.49 9.43 0.00
C LYS A 136 15.80 7.96 -0.16
N ASP A 137 17.05 7.61 -0.40
CA ASP A 137 17.49 6.24 -0.55
C ASP A 137 17.24 5.41 0.71
N ALA A 138 17.52 5.99 1.88
CA ALA A 138 17.23 5.35 3.15
C ALA A 138 15.73 5.07 3.34
N ALA A 139 14.85 5.99 2.93
CA ALA A 139 13.41 5.79 2.99
C ALA A 139 12.93 4.71 2.01
N ILE A 140 13.42 4.76 0.77
CA ILE A 140 13.11 3.78 -0.28
C ILE A 140 13.64 2.39 0.10
N GLY A 141 14.85 2.30 0.65
CA GLY A 141 15.45 1.06 1.11
C GLY A 141 14.63 0.38 2.22
N GLN A 142 14.14 1.15 3.18
CA GLN A 142 13.23 0.64 4.21
C GLN A 142 11.92 0.11 3.60
N ALA A 143 11.39 0.79 2.60
CA ALA A 143 10.17 0.36 1.91
C ALA A 143 10.40 -0.94 1.11
N TYR A 144 11.55 -1.09 0.45
CA TYR A 144 11.92 -2.35 -0.19
C TYR A 144 12.00 -3.51 0.81
N TYR A 145 12.62 -3.29 1.97
CA TYR A 145 12.68 -4.31 3.03
C TYR A 145 11.29 -4.78 3.46
N TRP A 146 10.37 -3.85 3.76
CA TRP A 146 9.04 -4.19 4.22
C TRP A 146 8.16 -4.80 3.13
N ARG A 147 8.38 -4.46 1.86
CA ARG A 147 7.74 -5.13 0.74
C ARG A 147 8.22 -6.57 0.60
N ALA A 148 9.53 -6.79 0.61
CA ALA A 148 10.13 -8.13 0.59
C ALA A 148 9.63 -8.99 1.76
N TYR A 149 9.59 -8.43 2.96
CA TYR A 149 9.05 -9.08 4.15
C TYR A 149 7.60 -9.50 3.96
N SER A 150 6.76 -8.64 3.42
CA SER A 150 5.35 -8.97 3.16
C SER A 150 5.20 -10.09 2.14
N TYR A 151 5.97 -10.08 1.05
CA TYR A 151 5.96 -11.14 0.05
C TYR A 151 6.51 -12.47 0.57
N PHE A 152 7.52 -12.43 1.44
CA PHE A 152 8.00 -13.63 2.12
C PHE A 152 6.88 -14.31 2.92
N TYR A 153 6.08 -13.53 3.61
CA TYR A 153 4.92 -14.06 4.32
C TYR A 153 3.82 -14.57 3.39
N PHE A 154 3.55 -13.86 2.32
CA PHE A 154 2.57 -14.30 1.34
C PHE A 154 2.95 -15.68 0.78
N VAL A 155 4.20 -15.86 0.37
CA VAL A 155 4.64 -17.12 -0.24
C VAL A 155 4.64 -18.28 0.76
N MET A 156 4.96 -18.02 2.02
CA MET A 156 4.91 -19.05 3.07
C MET A 156 3.48 -19.47 3.40
N ALA A 157 2.53 -18.53 3.44
CA ALA A 157 1.17 -18.84 3.89
C ALA A 157 0.23 -19.25 2.75
N TRP A 158 0.41 -18.68 1.55
CA TRP A 158 -0.52 -18.87 0.40
C TRP A 158 0.15 -19.43 -0.86
N GLY A 159 1.47 -19.45 -0.94
CA GLY A 159 2.19 -19.86 -2.14
C GLY A 159 2.13 -18.80 -3.23
N GLU A 160 1.45 -19.08 -4.32
CA GLU A 160 1.26 -18.17 -5.45
C GLU A 160 0.29 -17.03 -5.09
N VAL A 161 0.71 -15.79 -5.25
CA VAL A 161 -0.08 -14.58 -5.00
C VAL A 161 0.14 -13.56 -6.11
N PRO A 162 -0.76 -12.56 -6.31
CA PRO A 162 -0.52 -11.47 -7.25
C PRO A 162 0.74 -10.69 -6.87
N MET A 163 1.51 -10.24 -7.87
CA MET A 163 2.76 -9.48 -7.65
C MET A 163 2.56 -8.00 -7.98
N VAL A 164 2.20 -7.21 -6.95
CA VAL A 164 1.93 -5.76 -7.05
C VAL A 164 3.19 -4.99 -6.68
N VAL A 165 3.89 -4.45 -7.66
CA VAL A 165 5.18 -3.76 -7.46
C VAL A 165 5.12 -2.24 -7.65
N LYS A 166 3.92 -1.71 -7.90
CA LYS A 166 3.64 -0.27 -8.05
C LYS A 166 2.44 0.14 -7.21
N ASP A 167 2.34 1.44 -6.93
CA ASP A 167 1.16 2.02 -6.28
C ASP A 167 0.00 2.21 -7.29
N GLU A 168 -0.48 1.10 -7.84
CA GLU A 168 -1.62 1.06 -8.76
C GLU A 168 -2.63 -0.01 -8.35
N ILE A 169 -3.90 0.22 -8.70
CA ILE A 169 -4.98 -0.76 -8.45
C ILE A 169 -5.25 -1.51 -9.74
N ASN A 170 -4.96 -2.81 -9.74
CA ASN A 170 -5.32 -3.72 -10.82
C ASN A 170 -5.98 -4.97 -10.24
N CYS A 171 -7.31 -5.04 -10.31
CA CYS A 171 -8.09 -6.17 -9.78
C CYS A 171 -7.97 -7.45 -10.62
N ASN A 172 -7.36 -7.41 -11.81
CA ASN A 172 -7.22 -8.54 -12.73
C ASN A 172 -5.77 -9.04 -12.82
N MET A 173 -4.96 -8.82 -11.78
CA MET A 173 -3.59 -9.32 -11.75
C MET A 173 -3.55 -10.84 -11.69
N PRO A 174 -2.76 -11.51 -12.55
CA PRO A 174 -2.53 -12.95 -12.44
C PRO A 174 -1.72 -13.27 -11.17
N LEU A 175 -1.81 -14.52 -10.73
CA LEU A 175 -0.92 -15.03 -9.70
C LEU A 175 0.50 -15.14 -10.27
N ALA A 176 1.49 -14.72 -9.48
CA ALA A 176 2.89 -14.96 -9.77
C ALA A 176 3.30 -16.32 -9.18
N THR A 177 4.20 -16.98 -9.85
CA THR A 177 4.76 -18.24 -9.35
C THR A 177 5.62 -18.01 -8.10
N VAL A 178 5.76 -19.03 -7.28
CA VAL A 178 6.61 -19.00 -6.08
C VAL A 178 8.05 -18.55 -6.43
N SER A 179 8.59 -19.00 -7.58
CA SER A 179 9.94 -18.59 -8.03
C SER A 179 10.02 -17.09 -8.30
N GLU A 180 9.06 -16.53 -9.05
CA GLU A 180 9.02 -15.09 -9.35
C GLU A 180 8.89 -14.25 -8.08
N ILE A 181 8.12 -14.73 -7.10
CA ILE A 181 7.98 -14.05 -5.81
C ILE A 181 9.31 -14.05 -5.04
N TYR A 182 10.03 -15.18 -5.00
CA TYR A 182 11.35 -15.22 -4.37
C TYR A 182 12.39 -14.36 -5.11
N GLU A 183 12.33 -14.27 -6.42
CA GLU A 183 13.18 -13.35 -7.20
C GLU A 183 12.91 -11.88 -6.82
N LEU A 184 11.64 -11.50 -6.66
CA LEU A 184 11.27 -10.17 -6.15
C LEU A 184 11.81 -9.93 -4.75
N ILE A 185 11.61 -10.88 -3.82
CA ILE A 185 12.09 -10.79 -2.44
C ILE A 185 13.60 -10.55 -2.40
N VAL A 186 14.36 -11.36 -3.11
CA VAL A 186 15.83 -11.24 -3.15
C VAL A 186 16.28 -9.93 -3.81
N SER A 187 15.61 -9.52 -4.89
CA SER A 187 15.87 -8.23 -5.55
C SER A 187 15.63 -7.05 -4.60
N ASP A 188 14.51 -7.05 -3.89
CA ASP A 188 14.16 -5.98 -2.96
C ASP A 188 15.09 -5.95 -1.74
N LEU A 189 15.46 -7.10 -1.17
CA LEU A 189 16.43 -7.16 -0.08
C LEU A 189 17.80 -6.64 -0.48
N LYS A 190 18.28 -6.96 -1.69
CA LYS A 190 19.55 -6.42 -2.22
C LYS A 190 19.51 -4.91 -2.39
N LYS A 191 18.39 -4.35 -2.86
CA LYS A 191 18.21 -2.90 -2.95
C LYS A 191 18.19 -2.26 -1.55
N ALA A 192 17.45 -2.86 -0.63
CA ALA A 192 17.40 -2.40 0.75
C ALA A 192 18.80 -2.37 1.41
N GLU A 193 19.59 -3.44 1.23
CA GLU A 193 20.96 -3.53 1.75
C GLU A 193 21.87 -2.39 1.27
N THR A 194 21.73 -1.97 0.00
CA THR A 194 22.55 -0.89 -0.57
C THR A 194 22.07 0.50 -0.22
N MET A 195 20.79 0.68 0.13
CA MET A 195 20.15 1.98 0.35
C MET A 195 20.02 2.35 1.82
N VAL A 196 19.90 1.34 2.70
CA VAL A 196 19.74 1.58 4.15
C VAL A 196 21.12 1.82 4.77
N PRO A 197 21.31 2.89 5.57
CA PRO A 197 22.58 3.15 6.23
C PRO A 197 22.93 2.01 7.22
N ALA A 198 24.21 1.64 7.23
CA ALA A 198 24.69 0.57 8.12
C ALA A 198 24.62 0.94 9.62
N ASN A 199 24.60 2.23 9.93
CA ASN A 199 24.53 2.74 11.30
C ASN A 199 23.46 3.83 11.41
N TYR A 200 22.60 3.71 12.39
CA TYR A 200 21.64 4.74 12.77
C TYR A 200 22.12 5.49 14.02
N THR A 201 21.92 6.80 14.06
CA THR A 201 22.14 7.58 15.28
C THR A 201 21.06 7.23 16.33
N LYS A 202 21.36 7.55 17.61
CA LYS A 202 20.38 7.32 18.69
C LYS A 202 19.06 8.07 18.45
N GLU A 203 19.12 9.24 17.84
CA GLU A 203 17.94 10.04 17.50
C GLU A 203 17.10 9.35 16.39
N GLN A 204 17.75 8.70 15.42
CA GLN A 204 17.08 7.95 14.36
C GLN A 204 16.41 6.67 14.90
N ILE A 205 17.10 5.97 15.81
CA ILE A 205 16.54 4.78 16.49
C ILE A 205 15.36 5.18 17.40
N GLY A 206 15.45 6.31 18.09
CA GLY A 206 14.39 6.80 18.98
C GLY A 206 13.09 7.16 18.25
N ARG A 207 13.15 7.57 16.99
CA ARG A 207 11.95 7.87 16.16
C ARG A 207 11.16 6.63 15.73
N ALA A 208 11.78 5.48 15.75
CA ALA A 208 11.11 4.21 15.44
C ALA A 208 10.27 3.67 16.62
N HIS A 209 10.33 4.30 17.78
CA HIS A 209 9.66 3.86 19.01
C HIS A 209 8.54 4.80 19.51
N VAL A 210 8.09 5.76 18.71
CA VAL A 210 7.01 6.70 19.09
C VAL A 210 5.73 6.38 18.37
#